data_269ce301f00146577fb78a3607ab1d77
#
_entry.id   269ce301f00146577fb78a3607ab1d77
#
_cell.length_a   1.000
_cell.length_b   1.000
_cell.length_c   1.000
_cell.angle_alpha   90.00
_cell.angle_beta   90.00
_cell.angle_gamma   90.00
#
_symmetry.space_group_name_H-M   'P 1'
#
loop_
_entity.id
_entity.type
_entity.pdbx_description
1 polymer ?
#
loop_
_entity_poly.entity_id
_entity_poly.type
_entity_poly.pdbx_seq_one_letter_code
_entity_poly.pdbx_strand_id
1 'polypeptide(L)'
;FTDDAARAESLCREIGREGFHRRIRFFAQARIDDICLNPTLPGTLSTAGFAALYFGAESGAGTILDYYRKGITPADMERCVALCVEQNLTPVVSFILFGPMDTADTIRETLALARRLFENGAEIAYTEMLIPYPGTPIAARLKKDGKYREAGEVYFFESCRGLEAEHILDLLH
;
A
#
# COMPACT_ATOMS: atom_id res chain seq x y z
N PHE A 1 7.08 -5.93 8.71
CA PHE A 1 6.80 -6.83 9.84
C PHE A 1 6.71 -8.29 9.38
N THR A 2 6.11 -8.54 8.23
CA THR A 2 5.83 -9.87 7.67
C THR A 2 6.95 -10.45 6.81
N ASP A 3 8.01 -9.71 6.56
CA ASP A 3 9.19 -10.11 5.78
C ASP A 3 9.94 -11.35 6.33
N ASP A 4 9.75 -11.63 7.63
CA ASP A 4 10.18 -12.85 8.30
C ASP A 4 8.95 -13.49 8.97
N ALA A 5 8.28 -14.40 8.25
CA ALA A 5 7.09 -15.07 8.73
C ALA A 5 7.35 -15.90 10.00
N ALA A 6 8.52 -16.56 10.10
CA ALA A 6 8.85 -17.37 11.27
C ALA A 6 9.02 -16.51 12.53
N ARG A 7 9.62 -15.32 12.39
CA ARG A 7 9.74 -14.33 13.48
C ARG A 7 8.35 -13.80 13.87
N ALA A 8 7.51 -13.46 12.89
CA ALA A 8 6.14 -13.00 13.15
C ALA A 8 5.32 -14.05 13.91
N GLU A 9 5.36 -15.31 13.49
CA GLU A 9 4.70 -16.42 14.16
C GLU A 9 5.25 -16.66 15.57
N SER A 10 6.58 -16.54 15.77
CA SER A 10 7.19 -16.67 17.09
C SER A 10 6.68 -15.59 18.04
N LEU A 11 6.61 -14.34 17.57
CA LEU A 11 6.04 -13.24 18.35
C LEU A 11 4.56 -13.49 18.68
N CYS A 12 3.76 -13.98 17.73
CA CYS A 12 2.37 -14.34 17.98
C CYS A 12 2.20 -15.40 19.07
N ARG A 13 3.07 -16.43 19.09
CA ARG A 13 3.08 -17.43 20.15
C ARG A 13 3.38 -16.82 21.53
N GLU A 14 4.34 -15.91 21.62
CA GLU A 14 4.67 -15.23 22.88
C GLU A 14 3.52 -14.31 23.34
N ILE A 15 2.92 -13.55 22.44
CA ILE A 15 1.72 -12.73 22.74
C ILE A 15 0.59 -13.61 23.30
N GLY A 16 0.38 -14.78 22.70
CA GLY A 16 -0.61 -15.76 23.16
C GLY A 16 -0.27 -16.32 24.55
N ARG A 17 0.99 -16.71 24.79
CA ARG A 17 1.47 -17.25 26.05
C ARG A 17 1.32 -16.24 27.20
N GLU A 18 1.66 -14.98 26.98
CA GLU A 18 1.54 -13.89 27.96
C GLU A 18 0.11 -13.36 28.08
N GLY A 19 -0.81 -13.77 27.21
CA GLY A 19 -2.21 -13.36 27.26
C GLY A 19 -2.49 -11.93 26.80
N PHE A 20 -1.53 -11.27 26.13
CA PHE A 20 -1.67 -9.88 25.67
C PHE A 20 -2.83 -9.70 24.69
N HIS A 21 -3.09 -10.69 23.83
CA HIS A 21 -4.20 -10.68 22.85
C HIS A 21 -5.58 -10.42 23.47
N ARG A 22 -5.76 -10.67 24.78
CA ARG A 22 -7.03 -10.44 25.51
C ARG A 22 -7.21 -8.99 25.95
N ARG A 23 -6.13 -8.20 25.96
CA ARG A 23 -6.08 -6.85 26.54
C ARG A 23 -5.65 -5.77 25.57
N ILE A 24 -4.98 -6.16 24.50
CA ILE A 24 -4.35 -5.24 23.54
C ILE A 24 -4.78 -5.66 22.14
N ARG A 25 -5.07 -4.66 21.28
CA ARG A 25 -5.21 -4.83 19.85
C ARG A 25 -3.96 -4.36 19.15
N PHE A 26 -3.44 -5.18 18.26
CA PHE A 26 -2.22 -4.91 17.52
C PHE A 26 -2.55 -4.47 16.09
N PHE A 27 -1.69 -3.60 15.57
CA PHE A 27 -1.69 -3.15 14.18
C PHE A 27 -0.27 -3.28 13.65
N ALA A 28 -0.10 -3.69 12.41
CA ALA A 28 1.21 -3.79 11.81
C ALA A 28 1.19 -3.37 10.33
N GLN A 29 2.34 -2.89 9.86
CA GLN A 29 2.59 -2.78 8.44
C GLN A 29 3.06 -4.13 7.90
N ALA A 30 2.53 -4.52 6.75
CA ALA A 30 2.82 -5.78 6.11
C ALA A 30 3.05 -5.59 4.60
N ARG A 31 3.67 -6.56 3.97
CA ARG A 31 3.81 -6.59 2.53
C ARG A 31 2.77 -7.54 1.93
N ILE A 32 2.23 -7.16 0.78
CA ILE A 32 1.22 -7.94 0.07
C ILE A 32 1.79 -9.29 -0.39
N ASP A 33 3.00 -9.28 -0.96
CA ASP A 33 3.70 -10.49 -1.40
C ASP A 33 3.97 -11.47 -0.25
N ASP A 34 4.36 -10.98 0.95
CA ASP A 34 4.57 -11.83 2.12
C ASP A 34 3.29 -12.58 2.53
N ILE A 35 2.15 -11.90 2.52
CA ILE A 35 0.85 -12.51 2.83
C ILE A 35 0.46 -13.54 1.75
N CYS A 36 0.67 -13.21 0.48
CA CYS A 36 0.39 -14.14 -0.61
C CYS A 36 1.27 -15.39 -0.57
N LEU A 37 2.53 -15.26 -0.15
CA LEU A 37 3.47 -16.38 0.03
C LEU A 37 3.18 -17.21 1.29
N ASN A 38 2.59 -16.59 2.32
CA ASN A 38 2.30 -17.23 3.61
C ASN A 38 0.80 -17.11 3.95
N PRO A 39 -0.09 -17.81 3.24
CA PRO A 39 -1.54 -17.62 3.36
C PRO A 39 -2.14 -18.00 4.72
N THR A 40 -1.40 -18.69 5.57
CA THR A 40 -1.80 -19.03 6.95
C THR A 40 -1.44 -17.94 7.96
N LEU A 41 -0.53 -17.03 7.61
CA LEU A 41 -0.05 -15.98 8.51
C LEU A 41 -1.16 -15.03 8.98
N PRO A 42 -2.13 -14.59 8.15
CA PRO A 42 -3.26 -13.78 8.61
C PRO A 42 -4.03 -14.41 9.77
N GLY A 43 -4.30 -15.72 9.72
CA GLY A 43 -4.99 -16.45 10.80
C GLY A 43 -4.18 -16.47 12.10
N THR A 44 -2.87 -16.66 12.00
CA THR A 44 -1.96 -16.61 13.15
C THR A 44 -1.95 -15.22 13.79
N LEU A 45 -1.88 -14.17 12.99
CA LEU A 45 -1.91 -12.77 13.45
C LEU A 45 -3.26 -12.43 14.11
N SER A 46 -4.36 -12.79 13.47
CA SER A 46 -5.72 -12.56 14.02
C SER A 46 -5.87 -13.22 15.39
N THR A 47 -5.46 -14.48 15.52
CA THR A 47 -5.50 -15.23 16.81
C THR A 47 -4.65 -14.57 17.88
N ALA A 48 -3.52 -13.94 17.51
CA ALA A 48 -2.65 -13.21 18.42
C ALA A 48 -3.17 -11.80 18.78
N GLY A 49 -4.34 -11.39 18.28
CA GLY A 49 -4.97 -10.11 18.62
C GLY A 49 -4.63 -8.96 17.69
N PHE A 50 -4.06 -9.22 16.52
CA PHE A 50 -3.97 -8.21 15.48
C PHE A 50 -5.36 -7.90 14.95
N ALA A 51 -5.68 -6.61 14.81
CA ALA A 51 -6.96 -6.13 14.31
C ALA A 51 -6.87 -5.70 12.85
N ALA A 52 -5.74 -5.12 12.44
CA ALA A 52 -5.55 -4.67 11.07
C ALA A 52 -4.10 -4.81 10.60
N LEU A 53 -3.95 -4.95 9.29
CA LEU A 53 -2.67 -4.89 8.58
C LEU A 53 -2.70 -3.76 7.56
N TYR A 54 -1.65 -2.94 7.55
CA TYR A 54 -1.49 -1.81 6.63
C TYR A 54 -0.61 -2.21 5.46
N PHE A 55 -1.08 -1.96 4.25
CA PHE A 55 -0.44 -2.33 2.99
C PHE A 55 -0.27 -1.12 2.08
N GLY A 56 0.95 -0.90 1.60
CA GLY A 56 1.20 0.00 0.48
C GLY A 56 0.93 -0.73 -0.84
N ALA A 57 -0.20 -0.50 -1.47
CA ALA A 57 -0.50 -1.00 -2.81
C ALA A 57 0.13 -0.13 -3.90
N GLU A 58 0.24 1.15 -3.64
CA GLU A 58 0.80 2.23 -4.44
C GLU A 58 -0.02 2.53 -5.71
N SER A 59 -0.33 1.55 -6.56
CA SER A 59 -1.08 1.77 -7.80
C SER A 59 -1.87 0.53 -8.22
N GLY A 60 -2.93 0.73 -8.97
CA GLY A 60 -3.66 -0.33 -9.66
C GLY A 60 -3.13 -0.61 -11.07
N ALA A 61 -2.22 0.23 -11.59
CA ALA A 61 -1.66 0.09 -12.90
C ALA A 61 -0.32 -0.67 -12.87
N GLY A 62 -0.22 -1.77 -13.62
CA GLY A 62 0.97 -2.61 -13.68
C GLY A 62 2.23 -1.83 -14.07
N THR A 63 2.12 -0.90 -15.02
CA THR A 63 3.24 -0.05 -15.47
C THR A 63 3.80 0.85 -14.36
N ILE A 64 2.94 1.32 -13.46
CA ILE A 64 3.34 2.12 -12.30
C ILE A 64 3.98 1.23 -11.24
N LEU A 65 3.41 0.05 -10.99
CA LEU A 65 3.99 -0.94 -10.07
C LEU A 65 5.40 -1.36 -10.50
N ASP A 66 5.60 -1.58 -11.80
CA ASP A 66 6.93 -1.87 -12.38
C ASP A 66 7.89 -0.70 -12.21
N TYR A 67 7.42 0.53 -12.44
CA TYR A 67 8.23 1.74 -12.24
C TYR A 67 8.71 1.88 -10.80
N TYR A 68 7.84 1.58 -9.81
CA TYR A 68 8.16 1.56 -8.39
C TYR A 68 8.89 0.28 -7.94
N ARG A 69 9.02 -0.71 -8.82
CA ARG A 69 9.64 -2.02 -8.52
C ARG A 69 8.96 -2.71 -7.35
N LYS A 70 7.64 -2.69 -7.32
CA LYS A 70 6.87 -3.29 -6.22
C LYS A 70 6.86 -4.81 -6.26
N GLY A 71 6.98 -5.42 -7.44
CA GLY A 71 7.02 -6.87 -7.61
C GLY A 71 5.69 -7.57 -7.28
N ILE A 72 4.57 -6.83 -7.28
CA ILE A 72 3.22 -7.32 -7.04
C ILE A 72 2.29 -6.90 -8.17
N THR A 73 1.16 -7.56 -8.28
CA THR A 73 0.11 -7.27 -9.26
C THR A 73 -1.20 -6.87 -8.58
N PRO A 74 -2.16 -6.25 -9.29
CA PRO A 74 -3.51 -6.04 -8.78
C PRO A 74 -4.18 -7.31 -8.26
N ALA A 75 -3.97 -8.46 -8.93
CA ALA A 75 -4.50 -9.76 -8.48
C ALA A 75 -3.91 -10.22 -7.14
N ASP A 76 -2.63 -9.94 -6.88
CA ASP A 76 -2.01 -10.22 -5.57
C ASP A 76 -2.64 -9.36 -4.47
N MET A 77 -3.01 -8.11 -4.77
CA MET A 77 -3.69 -7.22 -3.83
C MET A 77 -5.08 -7.75 -3.48
N GLU A 78 -5.87 -8.15 -4.49
CA GLU A 78 -7.19 -8.73 -4.28
C GLU A 78 -7.10 -10.03 -3.48
N ARG A 79 -6.13 -10.89 -3.78
CA ARG A 79 -5.86 -12.12 -3.03
C ARG A 79 -5.46 -11.84 -1.57
N CYS A 80 -4.56 -10.88 -1.35
CA CYS A 80 -4.11 -10.48 -0.01
C CYS A 80 -5.28 -9.97 0.83
N VAL A 81 -6.15 -9.13 0.27
CA VAL A 81 -7.36 -8.63 0.93
C VAL A 81 -8.27 -9.80 1.32
N ALA A 82 -8.56 -10.71 0.40
CA ALA A 82 -9.40 -11.87 0.68
C ALA A 82 -8.83 -12.72 1.83
N LEU A 83 -7.53 -13.03 1.82
CA LEU A 83 -6.86 -13.79 2.88
C LEU A 83 -6.96 -13.11 4.26
N CYS A 84 -6.88 -11.78 4.32
CA CYS A 84 -7.04 -11.04 5.57
C CYS A 84 -8.49 -11.07 6.06
N VAL A 85 -9.45 -10.74 5.20
CA VAL A 85 -10.87 -10.68 5.54
C VAL A 85 -11.40 -12.03 6.01
N GLU A 86 -11.02 -13.12 5.34
CA GLU A 86 -11.37 -14.49 5.76
C GLU A 86 -10.93 -14.83 7.19
N GLN A 87 -9.90 -14.16 7.69
CA GLN A 87 -9.35 -14.36 9.02
C GLN A 87 -9.75 -13.26 10.02
N ASN A 88 -10.75 -12.45 9.70
CA ASN A 88 -11.22 -11.33 10.52
C ASN A 88 -10.12 -10.28 10.83
N LEU A 89 -9.18 -10.12 9.92
CA LEU A 89 -8.23 -9.00 9.91
C LEU A 89 -8.74 -7.92 8.97
N THR A 90 -8.66 -6.66 9.38
CA THR A 90 -8.98 -5.53 8.50
C THR A 90 -7.75 -5.20 7.64
N PRO A 91 -7.77 -5.42 6.32
CA PRO A 91 -6.72 -4.92 5.44
C PRO A 91 -6.94 -3.43 5.19
N VAL A 92 -5.96 -2.62 5.58
CA VAL A 92 -5.95 -1.17 5.34
C VAL A 92 -4.98 -0.89 4.22
N VAL A 93 -5.46 -0.35 3.11
CA VAL A 93 -4.69 -0.21 1.88
C VAL A 93 -4.49 1.25 1.52
N SER A 94 -3.26 1.62 1.17
CA SER A 94 -2.93 2.96 0.70
C SER A 94 -2.41 2.94 -0.73
N PHE A 95 -2.62 4.06 -1.44
CA PHE A 95 -2.20 4.26 -2.81
C PHE A 95 -1.40 5.57 -2.93
N ILE A 96 -0.55 5.64 -3.93
CA ILE A 96 0.13 6.86 -4.37
C ILE A 96 -0.49 7.29 -5.68
N LEU A 97 -1.01 8.51 -5.75
CA LEU A 97 -1.52 9.11 -6.96
C LEU A 97 -0.63 10.28 -7.41
N PHE A 98 -0.76 10.63 -8.68
CA PHE A 98 -0.05 11.75 -9.28
C PHE A 98 1.48 11.62 -9.21
N GLY A 99 1.97 10.38 -9.29
CA GLY A 99 3.39 10.10 -9.46
C GLY A 99 3.92 10.58 -10.82
N PRO A 100 5.25 10.61 -11.03
CA PRO A 100 5.85 11.19 -12.23
C PRO A 100 5.55 10.43 -13.53
N MET A 101 5.03 9.22 -13.44
CA MET A 101 4.64 8.38 -14.58
C MET A 101 3.13 8.19 -14.70
N ASP A 102 2.35 8.77 -13.78
CA ASP A 102 0.90 8.66 -13.83
C ASP A 102 0.32 9.40 -15.04
N THR A 103 -0.73 8.80 -15.56
CA THR A 103 -1.62 9.34 -16.58
C THR A 103 -3.06 9.26 -16.07
N ALA A 104 -4.00 9.88 -16.76
CA ALA A 104 -5.41 9.75 -16.42
C ALA A 104 -5.86 8.27 -16.41
N ASP A 105 -5.33 7.44 -17.31
CA ASP A 105 -5.71 6.03 -17.40
C ASP A 105 -5.14 5.22 -16.22
N THR A 106 -3.86 5.42 -15.85
CA THR A 106 -3.27 4.71 -14.68
C THR A 106 -3.95 5.11 -13.37
N ILE A 107 -4.39 6.35 -13.25
CA ILE A 107 -5.17 6.82 -12.10
C ILE A 107 -6.56 6.15 -12.08
N ARG A 108 -7.26 6.06 -13.23
CA ARG A 108 -8.54 5.33 -13.31
C ARG A 108 -8.38 3.85 -12.95
N GLU A 109 -7.32 3.18 -13.43
CA GLU A 109 -7.02 1.80 -13.05
C GLU A 109 -6.84 1.67 -11.53
N THR A 110 -6.12 2.62 -10.91
CA THR A 110 -5.88 2.64 -9.47
C THR A 110 -7.17 2.86 -8.68
N LEU A 111 -8.00 3.82 -9.08
CA LEU A 111 -9.29 4.09 -8.43
C LEU A 111 -10.26 2.91 -8.60
N ALA A 112 -10.28 2.28 -9.78
CA ALA A 112 -11.09 1.09 -10.01
C ALA A 112 -10.65 -0.09 -9.13
N LEU A 113 -9.34 -0.30 -8.95
CA LEU A 113 -8.82 -1.30 -8.02
C LEU A 113 -9.19 -0.96 -6.57
N ALA A 114 -8.95 0.29 -6.14
CA ALA A 114 -9.27 0.72 -4.77
C ALA A 114 -10.75 0.45 -4.43
N ARG A 115 -11.66 0.75 -5.38
CA ARG A 115 -13.09 0.45 -5.24
C ARG A 115 -13.34 -1.04 -5.07
N ARG A 116 -12.74 -1.90 -5.93
CA ARG A 116 -12.91 -3.37 -5.80
C ARG A 116 -12.38 -3.90 -4.46
N LEU A 117 -11.22 -3.40 -4.00
CA LEU A 117 -10.68 -3.80 -2.70
C LEU A 117 -11.61 -3.37 -1.55
N PHE A 118 -12.18 -2.16 -1.61
CA PHE A 118 -13.17 -1.69 -0.65
C PHE A 118 -14.43 -2.54 -0.64
N GLU A 119 -14.99 -2.86 -1.81
CA GLU A 119 -16.15 -3.73 -1.97
C GLU A 119 -15.89 -5.15 -1.42
N ASN A 120 -14.63 -5.59 -1.40
CA ASN A 120 -14.18 -6.88 -0.85
C ASN A 120 -13.73 -6.79 0.63
N GLY A 121 -13.98 -5.70 1.32
CA GLY A 121 -13.78 -5.56 2.77
C GLY A 121 -12.47 -4.91 3.20
N ALA A 122 -11.71 -4.31 2.29
CA ALA A 122 -10.58 -3.47 2.66
C ALA A 122 -11.04 -2.08 3.11
N GLU A 123 -10.30 -1.48 4.03
CA GLU A 123 -10.36 -0.04 4.28
C GLU A 123 -9.33 0.67 3.38
N ILE A 124 -9.76 1.73 2.71
CA ILE A 124 -8.85 2.58 1.95
C ILE A 124 -8.43 3.73 2.87
N ALA A 125 -7.19 3.67 3.34
CA ALA A 125 -6.70 4.61 4.36
C ALA A 125 -6.60 6.03 3.82
N TYR A 126 -5.88 6.17 2.72
CA TYR A 126 -5.70 7.44 1.99
C TYR A 126 -5.00 7.19 0.66
N THR A 127 -5.09 8.20 -0.18
CA THR A 127 -4.27 8.31 -1.38
C THR A 127 -3.33 9.51 -1.17
N GLU A 128 -2.03 9.29 -1.26
CA GLU A 128 -1.04 10.35 -1.13
C GLU A 128 -0.46 10.74 -2.48
N MET A 129 -0.03 12.00 -2.57
CA MET A 129 0.87 12.39 -3.65
C MET A 129 2.27 11.91 -3.34
N LEU A 130 3.01 11.49 -4.37
CA LEU A 130 4.39 11.08 -4.19
C LEU A 130 5.25 12.22 -3.64
N ILE A 131 5.95 11.94 -2.55
CA ILE A 131 6.98 12.85 -2.01
C ILE A 131 8.35 12.27 -2.36
N PRO A 132 9.14 12.94 -3.22
CA PRO A 132 10.44 12.43 -3.64
C PRO A 132 11.53 12.73 -2.60
N TYR A 133 11.54 11.99 -1.50
CA TYR A 133 12.51 12.20 -0.43
C TYR A 133 13.97 12.15 -0.91
N PRO A 134 14.85 13.04 -0.40
CA PRO A 134 16.28 13.03 -0.70
C PRO A 134 16.93 11.65 -0.46
N GLY A 135 17.87 11.29 -1.31
CA GLY A 135 18.57 10.00 -1.22
C GLY A 135 17.84 8.82 -1.87
N THR A 136 16.60 8.98 -2.29
CA THR A 136 15.86 7.93 -3.01
C THR A 136 16.21 7.90 -4.50
N PRO A 137 16.13 6.72 -5.16
CA PRO A 137 16.36 6.63 -6.61
C PRO A 137 15.39 7.50 -7.43
N ILE A 138 14.16 7.69 -6.95
CA ILE A 138 13.18 8.53 -7.62
C ILE A 138 13.56 10.02 -7.56
N ALA A 139 14.01 10.50 -6.40
CA ALA A 139 14.50 11.86 -6.26
C ALA A 139 15.73 12.11 -7.16
N ALA A 140 16.67 11.16 -7.24
CA ALA A 140 17.84 11.24 -8.10
C ALA A 140 17.42 11.31 -9.58
N ARG A 141 16.46 10.52 -10.02
CA ARG A 141 15.91 10.57 -11.37
C ARG A 141 15.24 11.90 -11.66
N LEU A 142 14.36 12.37 -10.78
CA LEU A 142 13.67 13.65 -10.95
C LEU A 142 14.63 14.84 -10.99
N LYS A 143 15.71 14.81 -10.19
CA LYS A 143 16.80 15.79 -10.27
C LYS A 143 17.50 15.77 -11.64
N LYS A 144 17.83 14.59 -12.14
CA LYS A 144 18.44 14.43 -13.47
C LYS A 144 17.55 14.96 -14.59
N ASP A 145 16.24 14.75 -14.46
CA ASP A 145 15.23 15.19 -15.44
C ASP A 145 14.83 16.67 -15.27
N GLY A 146 15.42 17.41 -14.33
CA GLY A 146 15.12 18.80 -14.05
C GLY A 146 13.75 19.07 -13.44
N LYS A 147 13.06 18.02 -12.97
CA LYS A 147 11.69 18.07 -12.44
C LYS A 147 11.63 18.15 -10.92
N TYR A 148 12.73 17.94 -10.23
CA TYR A 148 12.78 18.00 -8.77
C TYR A 148 12.80 19.45 -8.29
N ARG A 149 12.01 19.71 -7.25
CA ARG A 149 11.96 21.00 -6.55
C ARG A 149 12.10 20.78 -5.06
N GLU A 150 12.67 21.76 -4.39
CA GLU A 150 12.86 21.77 -2.95
C GLU A 150 12.56 23.17 -2.42
N ALA A 151 11.76 23.26 -1.37
CA ALA A 151 11.44 24.50 -0.68
C ALA A 151 11.44 24.24 0.83
N GLY A 152 12.55 24.58 1.50
CA GLY A 152 12.78 24.21 2.88
C GLY A 152 12.86 22.69 3.04
N GLU A 153 12.00 22.11 3.87
CA GLU A 153 11.88 20.65 4.07
C GLU A 153 10.82 20.01 3.16
N VAL A 154 10.23 20.77 2.23
CA VAL A 154 9.22 20.27 1.31
C VAL A 154 9.87 19.86 -0.02
N TYR A 155 9.61 18.62 -0.44
CA TYR A 155 10.11 18.03 -1.67
C TYR A 155 8.94 17.77 -2.61
N PHE A 156 9.00 18.27 -3.83
CA PHE A 156 7.97 18.08 -4.83
C PHE A 156 8.55 17.97 -6.24
N PHE A 157 7.75 17.64 -7.20
CA PHE A 157 8.14 17.57 -8.60
C PHE A 157 7.04 18.18 -9.48
N GLU A 158 7.42 18.58 -10.68
CA GLU A 158 6.45 18.98 -11.67
C GLU A 158 5.67 17.75 -12.12
N SER A 159 4.37 17.75 -11.84
CA SER A 159 3.49 16.61 -12.10
C SER A 159 3.26 16.37 -13.59
N CYS A 160 2.63 15.27 -13.86
CA CYS A 160 2.33 14.70 -15.17
C CYS A 160 1.80 15.70 -16.18
N ARG A 161 2.36 15.68 -17.38
CA ARG A 161 1.81 16.42 -18.52
C ARG A 161 0.39 15.90 -18.80
N GLY A 162 -0.59 16.82 -18.84
CA GLY A 162 -1.96 16.54 -19.25
C GLY A 162 -2.93 16.20 -18.11
N LEU A 163 -2.53 16.26 -16.86
CA LEU A 163 -3.45 16.26 -15.73
C LEU A 163 -3.69 17.71 -15.29
N GLU A 164 -4.54 18.40 -15.99
CA GLU A 164 -5.08 19.70 -15.56
C GLU A 164 -6.03 19.47 -14.37
N ALA A 165 -6.17 20.48 -13.50
CA ALA A 165 -7.02 20.40 -12.31
C ALA A 165 -8.48 20.01 -12.66
N GLU A 166 -8.97 20.41 -13.83
CA GLU A 166 -10.30 20.06 -14.35
C GLU A 166 -10.43 18.55 -14.59
N HIS A 167 -9.39 17.88 -15.13
CA HIS A 167 -9.39 16.44 -15.34
C HIS A 167 -9.33 15.63 -14.03
N ILE A 168 -8.78 16.22 -12.96
CA ILE A 168 -8.73 15.58 -11.64
C ILE A 168 -10.13 15.53 -11.03
N LEU A 169 -10.92 16.61 -11.20
CA LEU A 169 -12.29 16.66 -10.70
C LEU A 169 -13.18 15.64 -11.42
N ASP A 170 -13.01 15.47 -12.74
CA ASP A 170 -13.75 14.48 -13.53
C ASP A 170 -13.39 13.02 -13.17
N LEU A 171 -12.22 12.78 -12.57
CA LEU A 171 -11.81 11.45 -12.11
C LEU A 171 -12.39 11.07 -10.74
N LEU A 172 -12.86 12.06 -9.97
CA LEU A 172 -13.41 11.88 -8.64
C LEU A 172 -14.95 11.76 -8.61
N HIS A 173 -15.61 11.98 -9.75
CA HIS A 173 -17.05 11.84 -9.99
C HIS A 173 -17.37 10.60 -10.81
#